data_fd4492471a033e01ff1444197d7cf765
#
_entry.id   fd4492471a033e01ff1444197d7cf765
#
_cell.length_a   1.000
_cell.length_b   1.000
_cell.length_c   1.000
_cell.angle_alpha   90.00
_cell.angle_beta   90.00
_cell.angle_gamma   90.00
#
_symmetry.space_group_name_H-M   'P 1'
#
loop_
_entity.id
_entity.type
_entity.pdbx_description
1 polymer ?
#
loop_
_entity_poly.entity_id
_entity_poly.type
_entity_poly.pdbx_seq_one_letter_code
_entity_poly.pdbx_strand_id
1 'polypeptide(L)'
;MSGVTHFMRTGLGGVAPSGRGTSLLSLLVMSDVQVMDTVSPARCEWVELLAGEPRWQPLLHMHRPYEALTHWAFAAHVDAARRNPHAPGSTRPYDLCLCLGDNIDNAQRNELDAFLDILAGGRTRLSARGGVHEPATQAGAGPWPYWCPDADVQDLWKPLGYPLVPDFVERASAEVVSQGLGFPWACLPGNHDVMRQGTSLPEPDIERIAIGSHKALFRPDGFDPPDPLGLFVDAPAVFSRGPGRQVAPLDTRRAVGKREWIAAHVARGAAGHTSRHARDGNTDAAIDTEHVRIILLDTNHPAGDYQGSIGAAQLEWLDMQLSEVDAQPGRLALLSSHHGSVSLTNTRGADPQRLLADALTVVAHRHPCVVAWLVGHRHLHEIRPHPGPKGGFWEISTGSLIDWPSQTRSVEFIRHAGGQLEIVCTLLDHEAPTGSLAHLHHDLARRFAGTECARMQGQPSDGNVRLLRR
;
A
#
# COMPACT_ATOMS: atom_id res chain seq x y z
N MET A 1 -4.30 28.42 -12.31
CA MET A 1 -4.57 27.24 -11.46
C MET A 1 -5.85 27.52 -10.70
N SER A 2 -6.93 26.80 -10.96
CA SER A 2 -8.12 26.80 -10.09
C SER A 2 -7.67 26.21 -8.77
N GLY A 3 -7.69 27.03 -7.68
CA GLY A 3 -7.19 26.60 -6.39
C GLY A 3 -8.00 25.41 -5.86
N VAL A 4 -7.31 24.34 -5.49
CA VAL A 4 -7.93 23.19 -4.81
C VAL A 4 -8.54 23.68 -3.49
N THR A 5 -9.83 23.43 -3.28
CA THR A 5 -10.50 23.78 -2.02
C THR A 5 -10.12 22.78 -0.94
N HIS A 6 -9.66 23.26 0.22
CA HIS A 6 -9.30 22.44 1.36
C HIS A 6 -10.28 22.66 2.51
N PHE A 7 -10.71 21.56 3.12
CA PHE A 7 -11.46 21.59 4.38
C PHE A 7 -10.53 21.86 5.56
N MET A 8 -10.89 22.76 6.44
CA MET A 8 -10.11 23.08 7.64
C MET A 8 -10.54 22.22 8.82
N ARG A 9 -9.58 21.55 9.47
CA ARG A 9 -9.79 20.69 10.63
C ARG A 9 -9.04 21.27 11.84
N THR A 10 -9.77 21.58 12.92
CA THR A 10 -9.25 22.24 14.14
C THR A 10 -9.31 21.32 15.37
N GLY A 11 -9.49 20.02 15.21
CA GLY A 11 -9.68 19.05 16.27
C GLY A 11 -8.54 18.98 17.31
N LEU A 12 -7.36 19.58 17.00
CA LEU A 12 -6.23 19.68 17.93
C LEU A 12 -5.98 21.14 18.40
N GLY A 13 -7.02 21.97 18.45
CA GLY A 13 -6.99 23.30 19.07
C GLY A 13 -6.31 24.40 18.26
N GLY A 14 -5.96 24.16 17.00
CA GLY A 14 -5.42 25.18 16.10
C GLY A 14 -6.49 26.18 15.63
N VAL A 15 -6.06 27.36 15.23
CA VAL A 15 -6.91 28.41 14.63
C VAL A 15 -6.44 28.71 13.21
N ALA A 16 -7.33 29.23 12.36
CA ALA A 16 -6.95 29.59 11.00
C ALA A 16 -5.75 30.57 11.00
N PRO A 17 -4.63 30.24 10.34
CA PRO A 17 -3.45 31.07 10.37
C PRO A 17 -3.67 32.36 9.57
N SER A 18 -3.12 33.47 10.07
CA SER A 18 -3.05 34.73 9.36
C SER A 18 -1.66 34.87 8.69
N GLY A 19 -1.63 34.89 7.36
CA GLY A 19 -0.38 35.08 6.60
C GLY A 19 0.31 33.78 6.17
N ARG A 20 1.45 33.94 5.49
CA ARG A 20 2.26 32.82 4.99
C ARG A 20 3.10 32.21 6.12
N GLY A 21 3.11 30.89 6.19
CA GLY A 21 4.04 30.14 7.06
C GLY A 21 5.31 29.73 6.31
N THR A 22 6.24 29.13 7.06
CA THR A 22 7.45 28.50 6.53
C THR A 22 7.20 27.00 6.35
N SER A 23 7.38 26.48 5.17
CA SER A 23 7.29 25.05 4.87
C SER A 23 8.51 24.34 5.48
N LEU A 24 8.26 23.36 6.34
CA LEU A 24 9.28 22.59 7.06
C LEU A 24 9.61 21.28 6.35
N LEU A 25 8.59 20.65 5.73
CA LEU A 25 8.70 19.36 5.06
C LEU A 25 7.59 19.25 4.00
N SER A 26 7.94 18.72 2.85
CA SER A 26 7.00 18.42 1.77
C SER A 26 7.17 16.96 1.33
N LEU A 27 6.12 16.16 1.43
CA LEU A 27 6.10 14.76 1.08
C LEU A 27 5.10 14.47 -0.04
N LEU A 28 5.47 13.55 -0.92
CA LEU A 28 4.51 12.77 -1.71
C LEU A 28 4.29 11.44 -1.00
N VAL A 29 3.06 11.04 -0.77
CA VAL A 29 2.70 9.80 -0.09
C VAL A 29 1.97 8.87 -1.07
N MET A 30 2.47 7.65 -1.19
CA MET A 30 1.87 6.54 -1.93
C MET A 30 1.57 5.40 -0.95
N SER A 31 0.50 4.65 -1.18
CA SER A 31 0.14 3.53 -0.31
C SER A 31 -0.53 2.43 -1.11
N ASP A 32 -0.35 1.19 -0.68
CA ASP A 32 -1.10 0.04 -1.19
C ASP A 32 -1.10 -0.02 -2.72
N VAL A 33 0.13 -0.02 -3.27
CA VAL A 33 0.38 -0.07 -4.72
C VAL A 33 0.03 -1.44 -5.27
N GLN A 34 0.40 -2.48 -4.53
CA GLN A 34 0.16 -3.89 -4.81
C GLN A 34 0.49 -4.27 -6.27
N VAL A 35 1.75 -4.01 -6.68
CA VAL A 35 2.26 -4.57 -7.94
C VAL A 35 2.19 -6.08 -7.86
N MET A 36 1.44 -6.73 -8.76
CA MET A 36 1.14 -8.16 -8.63
C MET A 36 1.37 -8.97 -9.89
N ASP A 37 1.87 -10.19 -9.71
CA ASP A 37 1.95 -11.22 -10.74
C ASP A 37 0.65 -12.03 -10.78
N THR A 38 -0.26 -11.64 -11.65
CA THR A 38 -1.59 -12.27 -11.81
C THR A 38 -1.54 -13.71 -12.34
N VAL A 39 -0.37 -14.20 -12.73
CA VAL A 39 -0.16 -15.59 -13.18
C VAL A 39 0.32 -16.49 -12.04
N SER A 40 0.73 -15.90 -10.90
CA SER A 40 1.29 -16.68 -9.78
C SER A 40 0.37 -17.78 -9.29
N PRO A 41 0.86 -19.04 -9.19
CA PRO A 41 0.11 -20.15 -8.62
C PRO A 41 -0.24 -20.02 -7.13
N ALA A 42 0.45 -19.14 -6.40
CA ALA A 42 0.19 -18.91 -4.97
C ALA A 42 -0.95 -17.93 -4.71
N ARG A 43 -1.62 -17.43 -5.75
CA ARG A 43 -2.79 -16.56 -5.63
C ARG A 43 -4.09 -17.36 -5.67
N CYS A 44 -5.09 -16.93 -4.91
CA CYS A 44 -6.36 -17.62 -4.72
C CYS A 44 -7.54 -16.73 -5.17
N GLU A 45 -7.59 -16.31 -6.42
CA GLU A 45 -8.60 -15.41 -6.98
C GLU A 45 -10.03 -15.95 -6.84
N TRP A 46 -10.21 -17.27 -6.84
CA TRP A 46 -11.51 -17.92 -6.71
C TRP A 46 -12.24 -17.61 -5.40
N VAL A 47 -11.52 -17.15 -4.38
CA VAL A 47 -12.12 -16.73 -3.10
C VAL A 47 -13.14 -15.61 -3.31
N GLU A 48 -12.92 -14.69 -4.26
CA GLU A 48 -13.85 -13.60 -4.58
C GLU A 48 -15.22 -14.11 -5.05
N LEU A 49 -15.29 -15.32 -5.62
CA LEU A 49 -16.56 -15.92 -6.03
C LEU A 49 -17.47 -16.27 -4.84
N LEU A 50 -16.93 -16.22 -3.61
CA LEU A 50 -17.64 -16.45 -2.35
C LEU A 50 -18.01 -15.14 -1.62
N ALA A 51 -17.97 -14.01 -2.30
CA ALA A 51 -18.27 -12.70 -1.72
C ALA A 51 -19.64 -12.59 -1.04
N GLY A 52 -20.60 -13.44 -1.43
CA GLY A 52 -21.91 -13.54 -0.79
C GLY A 52 -21.94 -14.26 0.56
N GLU A 53 -20.83 -14.89 0.98
CA GLU A 53 -20.76 -15.68 2.21
C GLU A 53 -19.99 -14.93 3.31
N PRO A 54 -20.63 -14.55 4.46
CA PRO A 54 -20.01 -13.69 5.49
C PRO A 54 -18.69 -14.20 6.05
N ARG A 55 -18.50 -15.50 6.20
CA ARG A 55 -17.26 -16.10 6.74
C ARG A 55 -16.03 -15.93 5.83
N TRP A 56 -16.24 -15.63 4.52
CA TRP A 56 -15.18 -15.40 3.54
C TRP A 56 -14.80 -13.90 3.43
N GLN A 57 -15.61 -13.01 4.01
CA GLN A 57 -15.39 -11.55 3.94
C GLN A 57 -13.96 -11.12 4.29
N PRO A 58 -13.27 -11.71 5.30
CA PRO A 58 -11.89 -11.33 5.63
C PRO A 58 -10.87 -11.65 4.54
N LEU A 59 -11.22 -12.49 3.55
CA LEU A 59 -10.35 -12.90 2.44
C LEU A 59 -10.71 -12.27 1.10
N LEU A 60 -11.69 -11.38 1.01
CA LEU A 60 -12.16 -10.82 -0.26
C LEU A 60 -11.21 -9.85 -0.95
N HIS A 61 -10.08 -9.52 -0.33
CA HIS A 61 -9.00 -8.75 -0.97
C HIS A 61 -8.14 -9.57 -1.95
N MET A 62 -8.44 -10.87 -2.13
CA MET A 62 -7.62 -11.81 -2.91
C MET A 62 -7.68 -11.62 -4.42
N HIS A 63 -8.70 -10.93 -4.96
CA HIS A 63 -8.85 -10.71 -6.39
C HIS A 63 -9.54 -9.39 -6.74
N ARG A 64 -9.08 -8.79 -7.84
CA ARG A 64 -9.76 -7.68 -8.53
C ARG A 64 -9.73 -7.94 -10.03
N PRO A 65 -10.85 -7.76 -10.77
CA PRO A 65 -10.87 -8.08 -12.20
C PRO A 65 -9.83 -7.33 -13.03
N TYR A 66 -9.36 -6.17 -12.55
CA TYR A 66 -8.42 -5.27 -13.23
C TYR A 66 -6.97 -5.38 -12.70
N GLU A 67 -6.67 -6.33 -11.85
CA GLU A 67 -5.38 -6.46 -11.14
C GLU A 67 -4.17 -6.58 -12.08
N ALA A 68 -4.36 -7.07 -13.30
CA ALA A 68 -3.32 -7.11 -14.32
C ALA A 68 -2.83 -5.72 -14.77
N LEU A 69 -3.46 -4.64 -14.31
CA LEU A 69 -3.13 -3.25 -14.66
C LEU A 69 -2.43 -2.47 -13.54
N THR A 70 -2.21 -3.06 -12.35
CA THR A 70 -1.68 -2.33 -11.18
C THR A 70 -0.34 -1.67 -11.43
N HIS A 71 0.59 -2.36 -12.10
CA HIS A 71 1.91 -1.82 -12.43
C HIS A 71 1.83 -0.70 -13.49
N TRP A 72 0.83 -0.68 -14.38
CA TRP A 72 0.58 0.42 -15.31
C TRP A 72 0.04 1.66 -14.60
N ALA A 73 -0.87 1.48 -13.66
CA ALA A 73 -1.38 2.55 -12.82
C ALA A 73 -0.25 3.16 -11.97
N PHE A 74 0.55 2.31 -11.34
CA PHE A 74 1.71 2.75 -10.56
C PHE A 74 2.72 3.54 -11.41
N ALA A 75 3.07 3.04 -12.59
CA ALA A 75 3.97 3.75 -13.50
C ALA A 75 3.43 5.13 -13.90
N ALA A 76 2.11 5.26 -14.10
CA ALA A 76 1.48 6.53 -14.39
C ALA A 76 1.54 7.52 -13.21
N HIS A 77 1.39 7.04 -11.96
CA HIS A 77 1.58 7.87 -10.76
C HIS A 77 3.02 8.34 -10.61
N VAL A 78 3.99 7.45 -10.83
CA VAL A 78 5.43 7.80 -10.80
C VAL A 78 5.75 8.84 -11.87
N ASP A 79 5.22 8.68 -13.08
CA ASP A 79 5.42 9.64 -14.17
C ASP A 79 4.76 11.01 -13.89
N ALA A 80 3.54 11.02 -13.33
CA ALA A 80 2.87 12.25 -12.92
C ALA A 80 3.67 12.99 -11.83
N ALA A 81 4.16 12.27 -10.82
CA ALA A 81 4.99 12.81 -9.75
C ALA A 81 6.32 13.37 -10.28
N ARG A 82 6.96 12.66 -11.23
CA ARG A 82 8.19 13.14 -11.88
C ARG A 82 7.96 14.43 -12.67
N ARG A 83 6.84 14.53 -13.38
CA ARG A 83 6.49 15.76 -14.15
C ARG A 83 6.15 16.94 -13.23
N ASN A 84 5.56 16.66 -12.07
CA ASN A 84 5.13 17.67 -11.09
C ASN A 84 5.74 17.38 -9.70
N PRO A 85 7.08 17.56 -9.51
CA PRO A 85 7.77 17.17 -8.28
C PRO A 85 7.62 18.22 -7.16
N HIS A 86 6.48 18.90 -7.07
CA HIS A 86 6.26 20.01 -6.14
C HIS A 86 4.91 19.88 -5.42
N ALA A 87 4.89 20.32 -4.16
CA ALA A 87 3.63 20.43 -3.42
C ALA A 87 2.70 21.45 -4.09
N PRO A 88 1.41 21.13 -4.32
CA PRO A 88 0.50 22.02 -5.06
C PRO A 88 0.27 23.38 -4.41
N GLY A 89 0.37 23.47 -3.08
CA GLY A 89 0.06 24.68 -2.32
C GLY A 89 1.19 25.70 -2.32
N SER A 90 2.40 25.29 -1.96
CA SER A 90 3.57 26.16 -1.82
C SER A 90 4.47 26.18 -3.05
N THR A 91 4.32 25.23 -3.95
CA THR A 91 5.26 24.96 -5.05
C THR A 91 6.67 24.55 -4.58
N ARG A 92 6.82 24.15 -3.30
CA ARG A 92 8.06 23.59 -2.78
C ARG A 92 8.31 22.21 -3.41
N PRO A 93 9.55 21.91 -3.83
CA PRO A 93 9.89 20.55 -4.24
C PRO A 93 9.61 19.54 -3.13
N TYR A 94 9.23 18.32 -3.50
CA TYR A 94 9.13 17.23 -2.52
C TYR A 94 10.50 16.88 -1.96
N ASP A 95 10.61 16.87 -0.64
CA ASP A 95 11.82 16.41 0.06
C ASP A 95 11.96 14.88 -0.06
N LEU A 96 10.82 14.16 -0.09
CA LEU A 96 10.77 12.69 -0.12
C LEU A 96 9.43 12.20 -0.68
N CYS A 97 9.45 11.10 -1.44
CA CYS A 97 8.29 10.22 -1.61
C CYS A 97 8.31 9.13 -0.53
N LEU A 98 7.20 8.93 0.17
CA LEU A 98 7.05 7.90 1.19
C LEU A 98 6.01 6.88 0.75
N CYS A 99 6.44 5.62 0.55
CA CYS A 99 5.55 4.49 0.26
C CYS A 99 5.20 3.79 1.58
N LEU A 100 3.91 3.76 1.92
CA LEU A 100 3.38 3.32 3.22
C LEU A 100 3.11 1.80 3.32
N GLY A 101 3.81 1.00 2.52
CA GLY A 101 3.66 -0.46 2.51
C GLY A 101 2.63 -0.97 1.51
N ASP A 102 2.53 -2.28 1.44
CA ASP A 102 1.81 -3.01 0.41
C ASP A 102 2.23 -2.56 -0.99
N ASN A 103 3.55 -2.51 -1.18
CA ASN A 103 4.18 -2.11 -2.43
C ASN A 103 3.98 -3.19 -3.50
N ILE A 104 3.98 -4.45 -3.09
CA ILE A 104 3.74 -5.65 -3.90
C ILE A 104 2.56 -6.44 -3.30
N ASP A 105 2.07 -7.47 -3.99
CA ASP A 105 0.84 -8.16 -3.56
C ASP A 105 1.09 -9.48 -2.84
N ASN A 106 2.13 -10.22 -3.20
CA ASN A 106 2.25 -11.62 -2.79
C ASN A 106 3.64 -11.98 -2.24
N ALA A 107 4.36 -11.01 -1.70
CA ALA A 107 5.72 -11.13 -1.16
C ALA A 107 6.72 -11.75 -2.15
N GLN A 108 6.53 -11.58 -3.47
CA GLN A 108 7.33 -12.25 -4.50
C GLN A 108 8.50 -11.39 -4.98
N ARG A 109 9.60 -12.05 -5.34
CA ARG A 109 10.80 -11.36 -5.85
C ARG A 109 10.54 -10.63 -7.18
N ASN A 110 9.82 -11.24 -8.12
CA ASN A 110 9.50 -10.61 -9.40
C ASN A 110 8.61 -9.37 -9.25
N GLU A 111 7.69 -9.37 -8.29
CA GLU A 111 6.86 -8.22 -7.97
C GLU A 111 7.70 -7.08 -7.36
N LEU A 112 8.59 -7.41 -6.42
CA LEU A 112 9.51 -6.45 -5.82
C LEU A 112 10.44 -5.82 -6.85
N ASP A 113 11.02 -6.62 -7.76
CA ASP A 113 11.85 -6.11 -8.83
C ASP A 113 11.08 -5.15 -9.73
N ALA A 114 9.81 -5.51 -10.09
CA ALA A 114 8.96 -4.66 -10.91
C ALA A 114 8.60 -3.35 -10.22
N PHE A 115 8.22 -3.39 -8.94
CA PHE A 115 7.96 -2.20 -8.14
C PHE A 115 9.17 -1.27 -8.11
N LEU A 116 10.34 -1.80 -7.80
CA LEU A 116 11.58 -1.01 -7.71
C LEU A 116 12.04 -0.47 -9.07
N ASP A 117 11.88 -1.23 -10.16
CA ASP A 117 12.18 -0.76 -11.51
C ASP A 117 11.28 0.41 -11.94
N ILE A 118 10.02 0.39 -11.53
CA ILE A 118 9.11 1.50 -11.81
C ILE A 118 9.46 2.72 -10.94
N LEU A 119 9.68 2.52 -9.64
CA LEU A 119 9.90 3.62 -8.69
C LEU A 119 11.25 4.33 -8.89
N ALA A 120 12.32 3.55 -9.09
CA ALA A 120 13.67 4.07 -9.21
C ALA A 120 14.08 4.38 -10.67
N GLY A 121 13.32 3.91 -11.63
CA GLY A 121 13.65 3.98 -13.07
C GLY A 121 14.26 2.70 -13.59
N GLY A 122 13.66 2.16 -14.63
CA GLY A 122 14.07 0.88 -15.22
C GLY A 122 13.06 0.34 -16.21
N ARG A 123 13.21 -0.94 -16.51
CA ARG A 123 12.37 -1.69 -17.45
C ARG A 123 11.92 -2.97 -16.78
N THR A 124 10.64 -3.23 -16.78
CA THR A 124 10.08 -4.41 -16.10
C THR A 124 9.00 -5.10 -16.90
N ARG A 125 8.88 -6.41 -16.67
CA ARG A 125 7.79 -7.24 -17.16
C ARG A 125 7.47 -8.28 -16.09
N LEU A 126 6.23 -8.31 -15.61
CA LEU A 126 5.80 -9.20 -14.53
C LEU A 126 5.65 -10.67 -14.93
N SER A 127 5.27 -10.96 -16.16
CA SER A 127 5.10 -12.33 -16.65
C SER A 127 6.42 -13.01 -17.02
N ALA A 128 6.42 -14.34 -17.02
CA ALA A 128 7.57 -15.14 -17.46
C ALA A 128 7.98 -14.80 -18.90
N ARG A 129 9.30 -14.64 -19.11
CA ARG A 129 9.86 -14.40 -20.46
C ARG A 129 9.53 -15.56 -21.39
N GLY A 130 8.89 -15.27 -22.52
CA GLY A 130 8.57 -16.25 -23.56
C GLY A 130 7.45 -17.24 -23.21
N GLY A 131 6.82 -17.09 -22.04
CA GLY A 131 5.65 -17.87 -21.64
C GLY A 131 4.35 -17.25 -22.15
N VAL A 132 3.34 -18.08 -22.27
CA VAL A 132 1.97 -17.61 -22.47
C VAL A 132 1.58 -16.87 -21.19
N HIS A 133 1.11 -15.66 -21.34
CA HIS A 133 0.56 -14.91 -20.21
C HIS A 133 -0.85 -15.42 -19.94
N GLU A 134 -1.05 -16.05 -18.77
CA GLU A 134 -2.29 -16.78 -18.44
C GLU A 134 -2.93 -16.30 -17.13
N PRO A 135 -3.31 -15.00 -17.01
CA PRO A 135 -4.01 -14.51 -15.85
C PRO A 135 -5.44 -15.06 -15.77
N ALA A 136 -6.12 -14.88 -14.65
CA ALA A 136 -7.53 -15.25 -14.50
C ALA A 136 -8.44 -14.54 -15.52
N THR A 137 -8.01 -13.39 -16.06
CA THR A 137 -8.70 -12.63 -17.12
C THR A 137 -8.57 -13.24 -18.51
N GLN A 138 -7.79 -14.29 -18.71
CA GLN A 138 -7.72 -15.00 -19.99
C GLN A 138 -8.93 -15.92 -20.16
N ALA A 139 -9.55 -15.91 -21.36
CA ALA A 139 -10.73 -16.71 -21.63
C ALA A 139 -10.52 -18.20 -21.40
N GLY A 140 -11.46 -18.82 -20.68
CA GLY A 140 -11.59 -20.26 -20.53
C GLY A 140 -12.84 -20.79 -21.21
N ALA A 141 -13.19 -22.06 -20.99
CA ALA A 141 -14.50 -22.60 -21.37
C ALA A 141 -15.58 -21.90 -20.53
N GLY A 142 -16.50 -21.20 -21.20
CA GLY A 142 -17.53 -20.41 -20.49
C GLY A 142 -18.76 -21.21 -20.05
N PRO A 143 -19.64 -20.67 -19.18
CA PRO A 143 -19.54 -19.31 -18.65
C PRO A 143 -18.33 -19.15 -17.71
N TRP A 144 -17.60 -18.05 -17.86
CA TRP A 144 -16.35 -17.82 -17.14
C TRP A 144 -16.58 -16.93 -15.92
N PRO A 145 -16.09 -17.25 -14.72
CA PRO A 145 -16.35 -16.46 -13.53
C PRO A 145 -15.50 -15.19 -13.43
N TYR A 146 -14.46 -15.07 -14.23
CA TYR A 146 -13.56 -13.92 -14.25
C TYR A 146 -13.84 -13.04 -15.47
N TRP A 147 -13.46 -11.76 -15.40
CA TRP A 147 -13.55 -10.87 -16.55
C TRP A 147 -12.61 -11.33 -17.67
N CYS A 148 -13.16 -11.52 -18.87
CA CYS A 148 -12.42 -11.92 -20.06
C CYS A 148 -12.44 -10.78 -21.09
N PRO A 149 -11.54 -9.80 -21.00
CA PRO A 149 -11.56 -8.63 -21.88
C PRO A 149 -11.25 -8.94 -23.33
N ASP A 150 -10.42 -9.95 -23.64
CA ASP A 150 -9.96 -10.28 -24.99
C ASP A 150 -10.99 -11.04 -25.81
N ALA A 151 -12.01 -11.61 -25.21
CA ALA A 151 -12.94 -12.50 -25.87
C ALA A 151 -14.40 -12.14 -25.54
N ASP A 152 -15.26 -12.27 -26.54
CA ASP A 152 -16.71 -12.13 -26.36
C ASP A 152 -17.31 -13.44 -25.83
N VAL A 153 -16.85 -13.83 -24.64
CA VAL A 153 -17.41 -14.95 -23.88
C VAL A 153 -18.31 -14.42 -22.77
N GLN A 154 -19.29 -15.21 -22.37
CA GLN A 154 -20.13 -14.88 -21.22
C GLN A 154 -19.26 -14.97 -19.95
N ASP A 155 -19.21 -13.88 -19.20
CA ASP A 155 -18.55 -13.80 -17.89
C ASP A 155 -19.42 -13.04 -16.87
N LEU A 156 -18.99 -13.00 -15.60
CA LEU A 156 -19.74 -12.34 -14.53
C LEU A 156 -19.64 -10.80 -14.56
N TRP A 157 -18.70 -10.22 -15.31
CA TRP A 157 -18.31 -8.81 -15.20
C TRP A 157 -18.84 -7.94 -16.33
N LYS A 158 -18.95 -8.49 -17.55
CA LYS A 158 -19.54 -7.74 -18.69
C LYS A 158 -20.95 -7.21 -18.42
N PRO A 159 -21.86 -7.99 -17.77
CA PRO A 159 -23.16 -7.45 -17.36
C PRO A 159 -23.06 -6.26 -16.38
N LEU A 160 -21.95 -6.12 -15.65
CA LEU A 160 -21.67 -5.00 -14.76
C LEU A 160 -20.97 -3.82 -15.48
N GLY A 161 -20.86 -3.88 -16.80
CA GLY A 161 -20.30 -2.82 -17.64
C GLY A 161 -18.79 -2.89 -17.86
N TYR A 162 -18.15 -4.03 -17.55
CA TYR A 162 -16.75 -4.24 -17.92
C TYR A 162 -16.62 -4.41 -19.43
N PRO A 163 -15.70 -3.68 -20.09
CA PRO A 163 -15.65 -3.63 -21.54
C PRO A 163 -14.96 -4.85 -22.16
N LEU A 164 -15.20 -5.06 -23.48
CA LEU A 164 -14.25 -5.76 -24.33
C LEU A 164 -13.06 -4.84 -24.59
N VAL A 165 -11.86 -5.39 -24.46
CA VAL A 165 -10.58 -4.69 -24.69
C VAL A 165 -9.71 -5.61 -25.52
N PRO A 166 -9.72 -5.47 -26.84
CA PRO A 166 -8.91 -6.32 -27.74
C PRO A 166 -7.43 -6.30 -27.34
N ASP A 167 -6.79 -7.45 -27.45
CA ASP A 167 -5.36 -7.65 -27.13
C ASP A 167 -5.00 -7.24 -25.69
N PHE A 168 -5.97 -7.32 -24.75
CA PHE A 168 -5.77 -6.89 -23.35
C PHE A 168 -4.61 -7.63 -22.70
N VAL A 169 -4.60 -8.97 -22.80
CA VAL A 169 -3.59 -9.81 -22.13
C VAL A 169 -2.18 -9.48 -22.66
N GLU A 170 -2.03 -9.34 -23.98
CA GLU A 170 -0.77 -8.95 -24.60
C GLU A 170 -0.33 -7.55 -24.16
N ARG A 171 -1.24 -6.57 -24.18
CA ARG A 171 -0.97 -5.17 -23.80
C ARG A 171 -0.65 -5.06 -22.31
N ALA A 172 -1.42 -5.71 -21.43
CA ALA A 172 -1.20 -5.67 -19.98
C ALA A 172 0.14 -6.31 -19.60
N SER A 173 0.58 -7.37 -20.31
CA SER A 173 1.85 -8.05 -20.09
C SER A 173 3.04 -7.42 -20.80
N ALA A 174 2.85 -6.33 -21.54
CA ALA A 174 3.93 -5.65 -22.22
C ALA A 174 4.94 -5.06 -21.23
N GLU A 175 6.15 -4.78 -21.73
CA GLU A 175 7.20 -4.17 -20.92
C GLU A 175 6.83 -2.74 -20.52
N VAL A 176 6.89 -2.45 -19.21
CA VAL A 176 6.80 -1.09 -18.68
C VAL A 176 8.19 -0.48 -18.63
N VAL A 177 8.32 0.75 -19.12
CA VAL A 177 9.53 1.55 -19.04
C VAL A 177 9.26 2.77 -18.19
N SER A 178 9.97 2.92 -17.08
CA SER A 178 9.84 4.04 -16.17
C SER A 178 11.12 4.86 -16.14
N GLN A 179 10.96 6.19 -16.02
CA GLN A 179 12.07 7.12 -15.76
C GLN A 179 12.35 7.27 -14.26
N GLY A 180 11.55 6.62 -13.41
CA GLY A 180 11.58 6.76 -11.96
C GLY A 180 11.09 8.12 -11.47
N LEU A 181 11.01 8.28 -10.17
CA LEU A 181 10.52 9.52 -9.52
C LEU A 181 11.42 10.72 -9.80
N GLY A 182 12.75 10.53 -9.82
CA GLY A 182 13.71 11.62 -10.01
C GLY A 182 13.98 12.47 -8.77
N PHE A 183 13.44 12.12 -7.62
CA PHE A 183 13.71 12.71 -6.30
C PHE A 183 13.74 11.61 -5.21
N PRO A 184 14.25 11.91 -3.98
CA PRO A 184 14.41 10.90 -2.94
C PRO A 184 13.10 10.17 -2.60
N TRP A 185 13.21 8.89 -2.23
CA TRP A 185 12.08 8.06 -1.81
C TRP A 185 12.48 7.08 -0.72
N ALA A 186 11.51 6.68 0.09
CA ALA A 186 11.61 5.66 1.12
C ALA A 186 10.37 4.78 1.12
N CYS A 187 10.53 3.52 1.51
CA CYS A 187 9.44 2.57 1.66
C CYS A 187 9.49 1.93 3.05
N LEU A 188 8.33 1.62 3.58
CA LEU A 188 8.17 0.68 4.69
C LEU A 188 7.40 -0.55 4.21
N PRO A 189 7.53 -1.73 4.85
CA PRO A 189 6.80 -2.92 4.43
C PRO A 189 5.38 -2.91 4.98
N GLY A 190 4.41 -3.28 4.13
CA GLY A 190 3.08 -3.69 4.53
C GLY A 190 2.97 -5.22 4.64
N ASN A 191 1.77 -5.71 4.95
CA ASN A 191 1.54 -7.14 5.10
C ASN A 191 1.72 -7.90 3.77
N HIS A 192 1.35 -7.33 2.64
CA HIS A 192 1.56 -7.92 1.32
C HIS A 192 3.03 -7.99 0.89
N ASP A 193 3.89 -7.11 1.43
CA ASP A 193 5.34 -7.14 1.15
C ASP A 193 6.05 -8.35 1.78
N VAL A 194 5.48 -8.94 2.84
CA VAL A 194 6.12 -9.99 3.67
C VAL A 194 5.30 -11.28 3.81
N MET A 195 4.05 -11.28 3.35
CA MET A 195 3.13 -12.42 3.44
C MET A 195 2.46 -12.69 2.09
N ARG A 196 2.09 -13.96 1.86
CA ARG A 196 1.32 -14.39 0.69
C ARG A 196 -0.07 -13.76 0.73
N GLN A 197 -0.40 -12.98 -0.31
CA GLN A 197 -1.62 -12.17 -0.39
C GLN A 197 -1.92 -11.46 0.94
N GLY A 198 -0.87 -10.88 1.55
CA GLY A 198 -0.94 -10.09 2.77
C GLY A 198 -1.36 -10.82 4.03
N THR A 199 -1.52 -12.15 4.02
CA THR A 199 -2.21 -12.86 5.11
C THR A 199 -1.41 -14.03 5.67
N SER A 200 -0.83 -14.89 4.84
CA SER A 200 -0.12 -16.08 5.32
C SER A 200 1.39 -15.95 5.17
N LEU A 201 2.11 -16.46 6.16
CA LEU A 201 3.57 -16.51 6.10
C LEU A 201 4.04 -17.40 4.94
N PRO A 202 5.21 -17.13 4.35
CA PRO A 202 5.84 -17.99 3.37
C PRO A 202 6.23 -19.33 4.01
N GLU A 203 5.43 -20.37 3.78
CA GLU A 203 5.64 -21.73 4.23
C GLU A 203 6.16 -22.62 3.08
N PRO A 204 6.97 -23.69 3.34
CA PRO A 204 7.60 -24.47 2.29
C PRO A 204 6.64 -25.00 1.23
N ASP A 205 5.40 -25.33 1.59
CA ASP A 205 4.41 -25.89 0.68
C ASP A 205 3.88 -24.83 -0.28
N ILE A 206 3.50 -23.66 0.24
CA ILE A 206 3.02 -22.56 -0.62
C ILE A 206 4.18 -21.99 -1.48
N GLU A 207 5.42 -22.03 -0.99
CA GLU A 207 6.60 -21.61 -1.75
C GLU A 207 6.84 -22.52 -2.97
N ARG A 208 6.71 -23.83 -2.79
CA ARG A 208 6.79 -24.78 -3.93
C ARG A 208 5.67 -24.57 -4.94
N ILE A 209 4.48 -24.21 -4.49
CA ILE A 209 3.35 -23.89 -5.35
C ILE A 209 3.64 -22.60 -6.13
N ALA A 210 4.11 -21.55 -5.47
CA ALA A 210 4.36 -20.24 -6.08
C ALA A 210 5.28 -20.31 -7.32
N ILE A 211 6.38 -21.06 -7.22
CA ILE A 211 7.33 -21.24 -8.34
C ILE A 211 6.90 -22.32 -9.34
N GLY A 212 5.83 -23.06 -9.05
CA GLY A 212 5.34 -24.18 -9.83
C GLY A 212 4.56 -23.79 -11.07
N SER A 213 3.84 -24.78 -11.62
CA SER A 213 3.15 -24.66 -12.91
C SER A 213 1.64 -24.91 -12.86
N HIS A 214 1.05 -25.11 -11.68
CA HIS A 214 -0.41 -25.28 -11.55
C HIS A 214 -1.03 -24.11 -10.82
N LYS A 215 -1.91 -23.35 -11.48
CA LYS A 215 -2.68 -22.26 -10.90
C LYS A 215 -4.14 -22.69 -10.71
N ALA A 216 -4.59 -22.76 -9.46
CA ALA A 216 -5.98 -23.00 -9.14
C ALA A 216 -6.83 -21.78 -9.49
N LEU A 217 -7.94 -21.99 -10.21
CA LEU A 217 -8.91 -20.97 -10.60
C LEU A 217 -10.30 -21.23 -10.05
N PHE A 218 -10.48 -22.36 -9.37
CA PHE A 218 -11.75 -22.74 -8.77
C PHE A 218 -11.50 -23.36 -7.40
N ARG A 219 -12.52 -23.28 -6.55
CA ARG A 219 -12.51 -23.89 -5.23
C ARG A 219 -12.27 -25.40 -5.33
N PRO A 220 -11.42 -25.98 -4.47
CA PRO A 220 -11.29 -27.44 -4.41
C PRO A 220 -12.63 -28.12 -4.09
N ASP A 221 -12.86 -29.30 -4.66
CA ASP A 221 -14.09 -30.07 -4.43
C ASP A 221 -14.29 -30.38 -2.94
N GLY A 222 -15.50 -30.09 -2.43
CA GLY A 222 -15.84 -30.32 -1.03
C GLY A 222 -15.10 -29.39 -0.04
N PHE A 223 -14.33 -28.42 -0.51
CA PHE A 223 -13.59 -27.49 0.36
C PHE A 223 -14.54 -26.42 0.93
N ASP A 224 -14.84 -26.54 2.21
CA ASP A 224 -15.77 -25.66 2.91
C ASP A 224 -15.36 -25.46 4.39
N PRO A 225 -14.22 -24.81 4.66
CA PRO A 225 -13.72 -24.66 6.02
C PRO A 225 -14.63 -23.78 6.88
N PRO A 226 -14.81 -24.12 8.17
CA PRO A 226 -15.61 -23.30 9.08
C PRO A 226 -14.96 -21.95 9.40
N ASP A 227 -13.62 -21.86 9.37
CA ASP A 227 -12.81 -20.65 9.52
C ASP A 227 -11.85 -20.51 8.33
N PRO A 228 -12.27 -19.85 7.23
CA PRO A 228 -11.43 -19.68 6.06
C PRO A 228 -10.18 -18.83 6.33
N LEU A 229 -10.29 -17.76 7.12
CA LEU A 229 -9.16 -16.88 7.44
C LEU A 229 -8.10 -17.64 8.25
N GLY A 230 -8.50 -18.28 9.35
CA GLY A 230 -7.56 -19.06 10.17
C GLY A 230 -6.87 -20.14 9.36
N LEU A 231 -7.61 -20.85 8.50
CA LEU A 231 -7.03 -21.87 7.64
C LEU A 231 -6.07 -21.29 6.59
N PHE A 232 -6.39 -20.11 6.02
CA PHE A 232 -5.49 -19.46 5.05
C PHE A 232 -4.19 -18.99 5.72
N VAL A 233 -4.28 -18.48 6.96
CA VAL A 233 -3.07 -18.11 7.72
C VAL A 233 -2.20 -19.33 8.02
N ASP A 234 -2.81 -20.46 8.44
CA ASP A 234 -2.06 -21.61 8.95
C ASP A 234 -1.65 -22.63 7.88
N ALA A 235 -2.42 -22.74 6.78
CA ALA A 235 -2.21 -23.74 5.73
C ALA A 235 -2.63 -23.22 4.35
N PRO A 236 -2.06 -22.12 3.82
CA PRO A 236 -2.48 -21.50 2.57
C PRO A 236 -2.41 -22.44 1.36
N ALA A 237 -1.51 -23.41 1.37
CA ALA A 237 -1.32 -24.36 0.29
C ALA A 237 -2.56 -25.19 -0.06
N VAL A 238 -3.50 -25.37 0.88
CA VAL A 238 -4.72 -26.15 0.62
C VAL A 238 -5.69 -25.41 -0.32
N PHE A 239 -5.61 -24.07 -0.35
CA PHE A 239 -6.42 -23.23 -1.24
C PHE A 239 -6.00 -23.35 -2.72
N SER A 240 -4.75 -23.74 -2.98
CA SER A 240 -4.20 -23.90 -4.32
C SER A 240 -4.41 -25.29 -4.92
N ARG A 241 -5.20 -26.17 -4.29
CA ARG A 241 -5.47 -27.55 -4.75
C ARG A 241 -6.67 -27.68 -5.65
N GLY A 242 -7.35 -26.58 -5.97
CA GLY A 242 -8.55 -26.56 -6.80
C GLY A 242 -8.28 -26.81 -8.27
N PRO A 243 -9.33 -27.07 -9.06
CA PRO A 243 -9.22 -27.08 -10.52
C PRO A 243 -8.66 -25.78 -11.05
N GLY A 244 -7.86 -25.85 -12.12
CA GLY A 244 -7.20 -24.68 -12.66
C GLY A 244 -6.56 -24.94 -14.01
N ARG A 245 -5.44 -24.28 -14.28
CA ARG A 245 -4.67 -24.44 -15.52
C ARG A 245 -3.17 -24.56 -15.28
N GLN A 246 -2.47 -25.03 -16.29
CA GLN A 246 -1.02 -25.00 -16.31
C GLN A 246 -0.56 -23.58 -16.66
N VAL A 247 0.46 -23.10 -15.96
CA VAL A 247 1.14 -21.83 -16.20
C VAL A 247 2.64 -22.08 -16.30
N ALA A 248 3.39 -21.14 -16.87
CA ALA A 248 4.84 -21.23 -16.91
C ALA A 248 5.42 -21.14 -15.49
N PRO A 249 6.25 -22.09 -15.05
CA PRO A 249 6.95 -22.01 -13.78
C PRO A 249 7.95 -20.86 -13.79
N LEU A 250 8.14 -20.21 -12.63
CA LEU A 250 9.03 -19.05 -12.53
C LEU A 250 9.66 -18.99 -11.13
N ASP A 251 10.98 -19.20 -11.04
CA ASP A 251 11.72 -19.21 -9.79
C ASP A 251 11.66 -17.89 -9.02
N THR A 252 11.51 -16.77 -9.73
CA THR A 252 11.41 -15.44 -9.11
C THR A 252 10.06 -15.16 -8.42
N ARG A 253 9.11 -16.11 -8.48
CA ARG A 253 7.91 -16.08 -7.63
C ARG A 253 8.16 -16.53 -6.18
N ARG A 254 9.39 -16.95 -5.86
CA ARG A 254 9.79 -17.22 -4.49
C ARG A 254 9.57 -16.03 -3.57
N ALA A 255 9.34 -16.28 -2.29
CA ALA A 255 9.17 -15.21 -1.31
C ALA A 255 10.44 -14.40 -1.09
N VAL A 256 10.22 -13.15 -0.72
CA VAL A 256 11.25 -12.19 -0.31
C VAL A 256 11.22 -12.05 1.22
N GLY A 257 12.32 -12.44 1.88
CA GLY A 257 12.47 -12.18 3.31
C GLY A 257 12.87 -10.73 3.61
N LYS A 258 12.65 -10.26 4.85
CA LYS A 258 12.93 -8.88 5.27
C LYS A 258 14.35 -8.39 4.93
N ARG A 259 15.37 -9.24 5.13
CA ARG A 259 16.77 -8.89 4.79
C ARG A 259 16.95 -8.59 3.30
N GLU A 260 16.36 -9.42 2.46
CA GLU A 260 16.42 -9.27 1.01
C GLU A 260 15.60 -8.07 0.54
N TRP A 261 14.41 -7.85 1.13
CA TRP A 261 13.56 -6.69 0.87
C TRP A 261 14.35 -5.39 1.12
N ILE A 262 14.97 -5.26 2.31
CA ILE A 262 15.79 -4.09 2.65
C ILE A 262 16.97 -3.94 1.69
N ALA A 263 17.70 -5.05 1.42
CA ALA A 263 18.86 -5.02 0.52
C ALA A 263 18.50 -4.56 -0.89
N ALA A 264 17.34 -4.99 -1.42
CA ALA A 264 16.83 -4.57 -2.71
C ALA A 264 16.53 -3.07 -2.76
N HIS A 265 15.90 -2.51 -1.71
CA HIS A 265 15.61 -1.08 -1.59
C HIS A 265 16.90 -0.26 -1.49
N VAL A 266 17.84 -0.67 -0.64
CA VAL A 266 19.15 -0.01 -0.49
C VAL A 266 19.92 0.00 -1.82
N ALA A 267 19.91 -1.11 -2.55
CA ALA A 267 20.58 -1.22 -3.85
C ALA A 267 20.01 -0.27 -4.91
N ARG A 268 18.74 0.14 -4.76
CA ARG A 268 18.06 1.11 -5.66
C ARG A 268 18.06 2.55 -5.13
N GLY A 269 18.78 2.82 -4.02
CA GLY A 269 18.95 4.16 -3.48
C GLY A 269 17.83 4.66 -2.58
N ALA A 270 17.03 3.77 -1.99
CA ALA A 270 16.00 4.13 -1.00
C ALA A 270 16.63 4.83 0.21
N ALA A 271 15.97 5.87 0.71
CA ALA A 271 16.34 6.54 1.96
C ALA A 271 15.88 5.74 3.19
N GLY A 272 16.49 6.00 4.34
CA GLY A 272 16.14 5.43 5.64
C GLY A 272 16.84 4.11 5.93
N HIS A 273 16.72 3.13 5.08
CA HIS A 273 17.39 1.85 5.27
C HIS A 273 18.86 1.88 4.84
N THR A 274 19.67 1.03 5.46
CA THR A 274 21.11 0.90 5.20
C THR A 274 21.50 -0.57 5.07
N SER A 275 22.74 -0.83 4.62
CA SER A 275 23.29 -2.19 4.59
C SER A 275 23.35 -2.84 5.98
N ARG A 276 23.39 -2.06 7.08
CA ARG A 276 23.28 -2.59 8.44
C ARG A 276 21.87 -3.12 8.70
N HIS A 277 20.84 -2.36 8.38
CA HIS A 277 19.45 -2.80 8.50
C HIS A 277 19.20 -4.09 7.69
N ALA A 278 19.77 -4.21 6.49
CA ALA A 278 19.68 -5.42 5.68
C ALA A 278 20.32 -6.65 6.35
N ARG A 279 21.51 -6.47 6.95
CA ARG A 279 22.18 -7.58 7.69
C ARG A 279 21.40 -8.01 8.91
N ASP A 280 20.86 -7.06 9.66
CA ASP A 280 20.14 -7.29 10.91
C ASP A 280 18.70 -7.77 10.66
N GLY A 281 18.14 -7.51 9.46
CA GLY A 281 16.73 -7.77 9.12
C GLY A 281 15.76 -6.82 9.80
N ASN A 282 16.27 -5.64 10.22
CA ASN A 282 15.46 -4.62 10.88
C ASN A 282 14.91 -3.62 9.87
N THR A 283 13.59 -3.58 9.76
CA THR A 283 12.84 -2.69 8.87
C THR A 283 12.44 -1.35 9.53
N ASP A 284 12.72 -1.19 10.84
CA ASP A 284 12.55 0.10 11.51
C ASP A 284 13.71 1.03 11.14
N ALA A 285 13.39 2.26 10.78
CA ALA A 285 14.39 3.24 10.37
C ALA A 285 13.96 4.68 10.72
N ALA A 286 14.92 5.58 10.72
CA ALA A 286 14.67 7.01 10.88
C ALA A 286 15.35 7.80 9.74
N ILE A 287 14.67 8.82 9.25
CA ILE A 287 15.17 9.74 8.24
C ILE A 287 15.15 11.14 8.84
N ASP A 288 16.32 11.75 8.94
CA ASP A 288 16.45 13.12 9.43
C ASP A 288 16.41 14.12 8.28
N THR A 289 15.50 15.09 8.39
CA THR A 289 15.53 16.32 7.62
C THR A 289 15.94 17.48 8.51
N GLU A 290 16.04 18.70 7.98
CA GLU A 290 16.41 19.88 8.77
C GLU A 290 15.49 20.10 9.98
N HIS A 291 14.18 19.88 9.80
CA HIS A 291 13.18 20.25 10.81
C HIS A 291 12.40 19.06 11.37
N VAL A 292 12.41 17.91 10.68
CA VAL A 292 11.53 16.77 10.99
C VAL A 292 12.33 15.47 10.95
N ARG A 293 12.14 14.61 11.97
CA ARG A 293 12.53 13.20 11.93
C ARG A 293 11.33 12.38 11.49
N ILE A 294 11.47 11.65 10.38
CA ILE A 294 10.50 10.69 9.88
C ILE A 294 10.88 9.32 10.42
N ILE A 295 9.98 8.66 11.14
CA ILE A 295 10.21 7.36 11.74
C ILE A 295 9.39 6.31 10.98
N LEU A 296 10.05 5.30 10.44
CA LEU A 296 9.46 4.17 9.72
C LEU A 296 9.32 2.99 10.68
N LEU A 297 8.11 2.48 10.87
CA LEU A 297 7.79 1.38 11.79
C LEU A 297 7.23 0.18 11.01
N ASP A 298 7.84 -0.99 11.20
CA ASP A 298 7.28 -2.25 10.72
C ASP A 298 6.22 -2.75 11.69
N THR A 299 4.98 -2.75 11.24
CA THR A 299 3.82 -3.16 12.04
C THR A 299 3.26 -4.52 11.64
N ASN A 300 3.97 -5.29 10.81
CA ASN A 300 3.57 -6.62 10.43
C ASN A 300 3.64 -7.60 11.60
N HIS A 301 2.61 -8.43 11.75
CA HIS A 301 2.58 -9.42 12.82
C HIS A 301 3.36 -10.68 12.44
N PRO A 302 4.30 -11.17 13.29
CA PRO A 302 5.16 -12.30 12.95
C PRO A 302 4.43 -13.67 12.88
N ALA A 303 3.21 -13.77 13.38
CA ALA A 303 2.39 -14.98 13.29
C ALA A 303 1.38 -14.98 12.13
N GLY A 304 1.54 -14.04 11.17
CA GLY A 304 0.61 -13.92 10.05
C GLY A 304 -0.66 -13.14 10.39
N ASP A 305 -1.65 -13.19 9.50
CA ASP A 305 -2.86 -12.38 9.47
C ASP A 305 -2.61 -10.96 8.92
N TYR A 306 -3.62 -10.39 8.28
CA TYR A 306 -3.52 -9.07 7.62
C TYR A 306 -3.53 -7.89 8.60
N GLN A 307 -3.93 -8.09 9.85
CA GLN A 307 -3.88 -7.05 10.87
C GLN A 307 -2.48 -6.93 11.48
N GLY A 308 -2.15 -5.71 11.94
CA GLY A 308 -0.84 -5.41 12.48
C GLY A 308 -0.73 -5.50 14.01
N SER A 309 0.51 -5.43 14.48
CA SER A 309 0.88 -5.24 15.88
C SER A 309 2.25 -4.58 15.98
N ILE A 310 2.65 -4.10 17.14
CA ILE A 310 3.96 -3.50 17.37
C ILE A 310 4.75 -4.26 18.44
N GLY A 311 6.07 -4.42 18.26
CA GLY A 311 6.93 -5.10 19.20
C GLY A 311 7.26 -4.22 20.42
N ALA A 312 7.40 -4.82 21.61
CA ALA A 312 7.79 -4.09 22.82
C ALA A 312 9.16 -3.41 22.67
N ALA A 313 10.17 -4.13 22.15
CA ALA A 313 11.49 -3.56 21.88
C ALA A 313 11.45 -2.43 20.81
N GLN A 314 10.55 -2.55 19.84
CA GLN A 314 10.32 -1.50 18.84
C GLN A 314 9.73 -0.24 19.47
N LEU A 315 8.81 -0.37 20.44
CA LEU A 315 8.28 0.77 21.20
C LEU A 315 9.35 1.43 22.08
N GLU A 316 10.23 0.66 22.70
CA GLU A 316 11.37 1.21 23.46
C GLU A 316 12.32 2.00 22.54
N TRP A 317 12.61 1.45 21.36
CA TRP A 317 13.40 2.16 20.34
C TRP A 317 12.69 3.44 19.88
N LEU A 318 11.38 3.40 19.65
CA LEU A 318 10.59 4.58 19.27
C LEU A 318 10.66 5.65 20.35
N ASP A 319 10.49 5.29 21.62
CA ASP A 319 10.55 6.20 22.76
C ASP A 319 11.92 6.91 22.85
N MET A 320 13.01 6.17 22.63
CA MET A 320 14.37 6.76 22.54
C MET A 320 14.48 7.74 21.37
N GLN A 321 14.01 7.36 20.15
CA GLN A 321 14.06 8.24 18.98
C GLN A 321 13.28 9.54 19.20
N LEU A 322 12.13 9.47 19.82
CA LEU A 322 11.30 10.63 20.12
C LEU A 322 11.90 11.51 21.24
N SER A 323 12.52 10.91 22.24
CA SER A 323 13.26 11.64 23.30
C SER A 323 14.40 12.46 22.73
N GLU A 324 15.15 11.92 21.74
CA GLU A 324 16.21 12.66 21.03
C GLU A 324 15.64 13.85 20.24
N VAL A 325 14.45 13.73 19.65
CA VAL A 325 13.79 14.84 18.93
C VAL A 325 13.30 15.90 19.93
N ASP A 326 12.66 15.51 21.03
CA ASP A 326 12.18 16.43 22.08
C ASP A 326 13.33 17.26 22.71
N ALA A 327 14.54 16.70 22.76
CA ALA A 327 15.73 17.42 23.26
C ALA A 327 16.19 18.53 22.29
N GLN A 328 15.66 18.61 21.07
CA GLN A 328 16.02 19.59 20.04
C GLN A 328 14.88 20.62 19.86
N PRO A 329 15.05 21.87 20.37
CA PRO A 329 13.98 22.86 20.32
C PRO A 329 13.44 23.10 18.92
N GLY A 330 12.13 22.98 18.76
CA GLY A 330 11.42 23.24 17.50
C GLY A 330 11.50 22.13 16.47
N ARG A 331 12.21 21.03 16.72
CA ARG A 331 12.22 19.86 15.85
C ARG A 331 10.95 19.04 16.03
N LEU A 332 10.47 18.43 14.95
CA LEU A 332 9.23 17.64 14.92
C LEU A 332 9.53 16.17 14.61
N ALA A 333 8.60 15.30 14.98
CA ALA A 333 8.60 13.89 14.61
C ALA A 333 7.33 13.53 13.83
N LEU A 334 7.53 12.77 12.78
CA LEU A 334 6.48 12.17 11.95
C LEU A 334 6.58 10.65 12.07
N LEU A 335 5.54 10.00 12.54
CA LEU A 335 5.45 8.54 12.56
C LEU A 335 4.90 8.06 11.23
N SER A 336 5.39 6.90 10.76
CA SER A 336 4.91 6.24 9.55
C SER A 336 4.89 4.74 9.77
N SER A 337 3.77 4.09 9.48
CA SER A 337 3.61 2.65 9.51
C SER A 337 2.55 2.23 8.48
N HIS A 338 2.52 0.95 8.13
CA HIS A 338 1.46 0.46 7.26
C HIS A 338 0.11 0.43 7.98
N HIS A 339 0.04 -0.23 9.14
CA HIS A 339 -1.16 -0.30 9.95
C HIS A 339 -1.30 0.92 10.86
N GLY A 340 -2.51 1.49 10.90
CA GLY A 340 -2.87 2.59 11.77
C GLY A 340 -3.59 2.15 13.06
N SER A 341 -4.14 3.11 13.80
CA SER A 341 -4.77 2.87 15.11
C SER A 341 -5.92 1.86 15.07
N VAL A 342 -6.62 1.72 13.96
CA VAL A 342 -7.77 0.81 13.81
C VAL A 342 -7.41 -0.56 13.26
N SER A 343 -6.17 -0.76 12.82
CA SER A 343 -5.68 -2.02 12.24
C SER A 343 -4.48 -2.61 12.98
N LEU A 344 -3.95 -1.95 14.00
CA LEU A 344 -3.01 -2.54 14.97
C LEU A 344 -3.79 -3.33 16.03
N THR A 345 -4.41 -4.44 15.62
CA THR A 345 -5.36 -5.23 16.44
C THR A 345 -5.01 -6.71 16.51
N ASN A 346 -3.92 -7.14 15.89
CA ASN A 346 -3.56 -8.55 15.80
C ASN A 346 -3.01 -9.10 17.12
N THR A 347 -3.70 -10.12 17.68
CA THR A 347 -3.32 -10.80 18.91
C THR A 347 -2.94 -12.27 18.68
N ARG A 348 -2.73 -12.66 17.41
CA ARG A 348 -2.43 -14.05 17.05
C ARG A 348 -1.16 -14.56 17.75
N GLY A 349 -1.17 -15.85 18.16
CA GLY A 349 -0.03 -16.48 18.84
C GLY A 349 0.15 -16.08 20.31
N ALA A 350 -0.69 -15.18 20.85
CA ALA A 350 -0.65 -14.74 22.26
C ALA A 350 0.74 -14.33 22.76
N ASP A 351 1.56 -13.71 21.89
CA ASP A 351 2.91 -13.25 22.21
C ASP A 351 2.84 -11.96 23.06
N PRO A 352 3.29 -11.99 24.33
CA PRO A 352 3.25 -10.82 25.22
C PRO A 352 4.20 -9.68 24.79
N GLN A 353 5.13 -9.95 23.86
CA GLN A 353 6.00 -8.93 23.27
C GLN A 353 5.32 -8.16 22.12
N ARG A 354 4.11 -8.60 21.69
CA ARG A 354 3.33 -7.91 20.69
C ARG A 354 2.22 -7.09 21.33
N LEU A 355 2.21 -5.81 21.00
CA LEU A 355 1.33 -4.79 21.57
C LEU A 355 0.45 -4.18 20.46
N LEU A 356 -0.62 -3.52 20.86
CA LEU A 356 -1.63 -2.98 19.95
C LEU A 356 -1.54 -1.45 19.86
N ALA A 357 -2.47 -0.85 19.12
CA ALA A 357 -2.50 0.58 18.83
C ALA A 357 -2.40 1.48 20.08
N ASP A 358 -3.04 1.10 21.17
CA ASP A 358 -3.03 1.90 22.42
C ASP A 358 -1.62 2.09 22.95
N ALA A 359 -0.78 1.06 22.90
CA ALA A 359 0.60 1.15 23.40
C ALA A 359 1.42 2.15 22.57
N LEU A 360 1.30 2.13 21.24
CA LEU A 360 1.95 3.11 20.37
C LEU A 360 1.42 4.53 20.63
N THR A 361 0.11 4.67 20.74
CA THR A 361 -0.55 5.96 21.00
C THR A 361 -0.10 6.56 22.33
N VAL A 362 0.03 5.74 23.38
CA VAL A 362 0.55 6.17 24.69
C VAL A 362 1.99 6.68 24.56
N VAL A 363 2.86 5.98 23.84
CA VAL A 363 4.23 6.45 23.57
C VAL A 363 4.19 7.78 22.81
N ALA A 364 3.45 7.87 21.72
CA ALA A 364 3.35 9.09 20.91
C ALA A 364 2.86 10.31 21.73
N HIS A 365 1.90 10.12 22.62
CA HIS A 365 1.38 11.21 23.49
C HIS A 365 2.37 11.70 24.56
N ARG A 366 3.37 10.91 24.93
CA ARG A 366 4.42 11.38 25.85
C ARG A 366 5.30 12.45 25.22
N HIS A 367 5.42 12.46 23.89
CA HIS A 367 6.35 13.27 23.12
C HIS A 367 5.64 14.38 22.34
N PRO A 368 5.74 15.66 22.77
CA PRO A 368 5.10 16.78 22.10
C PRO A 368 5.63 17.03 20.67
N CYS A 369 6.82 16.53 20.35
CA CYS A 369 7.37 16.60 19.00
C CYS A 369 6.58 15.79 17.97
N VAL A 370 5.80 14.77 18.36
CA VAL A 370 4.97 13.99 17.45
C VAL A 370 3.81 14.84 16.96
N VAL A 371 3.74 15.06 15.64
CA VAL A 371 2.73 15.94 15.03
C VAL A 371 1.79 15.22 14.10
N ALA A 372 2.25 14.12 13.48
CA ALA A 372 1.42 13.29 12.61
C ALA A 372 1.89 11.82 12.60
N TRP A 373 0.97 10.96 12.20
CA TRP A 373 1.17 9.54 11.94
C TRP A 373 0.56 9.19 10.58
N LEU A 374 1.41 8.87 9.59
CA LEU A 374 0.99 8.48 8.24
C LEU A 374 0.78 6.98 8.16
N VAL A 375 -0.36 6.54 7.61
CA VAL A 375 -0.76 5.13 7.54
C VAL A 375 -1.44 4.78 6.22
N GLY A 376 -1.41 3.49 5.85
CA GLY A 376 -2.07 2.88 4.69
C GLY A 376 -3.09 1.81 5.08
N HIS A 377 -2.99 0.62 4.43
CA HIS A 377 -3.68 -0.63 4.74
C HIS A 377 -5.20 -0.67 4.49
N ARG A 378 -5.91 0.38 4.84
CA ARG A 378 -7.38 0.39 4.77
C ARG A 378 -7.95 0.79 3.41
N HIS A 379 -7.09 1.12 2.46
CA HIS A 379 -7.47 1.61 1.13
C HIS A 379 -8.47 2.78 1.18
N LEU A 380 -8.32 3.66 2.19
CA LEU A 380 -9.29 4.70 2.52
C LEU A 380 -8.59 6.00 2.88
N HIS A 381 -9.02 7.11 2.29
CA HIS A 381 -8.65 8.43 2.76
C HIS A 381 -9.40 8.74 4.05
N GLU A 382 -8.69 8.80 5.16
CA GLU A 382 -9.28 9.11 6.47
C GLU A 382 -8.33 10.00 7.28
N ILE A 383 -8.90 10.96 8.00
CA ILE A 383 -8.15 11.84 8.91
C ILE A 383 -8.72 11.70 10.32
N ARG A 384 -7.86 11.30 11.25
CA ARG A 384 -8.25 11.07 12.65
C ARG A 384 -7.42 11.92 13.60
N PRO A 385 -8.04 12.76 14.46
CA PRO A 385 -7.32 13.44 15.51
C PRO A 385 -7.06 12.48 16.68
N HIS A 386 -5.84 12.54 17.22
CA HIS A 386 -5.48 11.96 18.52
C HIS A 386 -5.19 13.07 19.52
N PRO A 387 -6.23 13.62 20.17
CA PRO A 387 -6.04 14.69 21.13
C PRO A 387 -5.29 14.20 22.37
N GLY A 388 -4.39 15.01 22.90
CA GLY A 388 -3.58 14.67 24.05
C GLY A 388 -3.19 15.89 24.87
N PRO A 389 -2.69 15.68 26.10
CA PRO A 389 -2.40 16.77 27.03
C PRO A 389 -1.29 17.72 26.54
N LYS A 390 -0.47 17.28 25.60
CA LYS A 390 0.62 18.04 24.97
C LYS A 390 0.31 18.46 23.53
N GLY A 391 -0.97 18.59 23.15
CA GLY A 391 -1.43 19.01 21.82
C GLY A 391 -1.92 17.89 20.93
N GLY A 392 -1.45 16.66 21.11
CA GLY A 392 -1.83 15.52 20.28
C GLY A 392 -1.21 15.50 18.88
N PHE A 393 -1.69 14.60 18.01
CA PHE A 393 -1.21 14.44 16.64
C PHE A 393 -2.35 14.02 15.69
N TRP A 394 -2.13 14.19 14.39
CA TRP A 394 -3.05 13.76 13.36
C TRP A 394 -2.64 12.40 12.79
N GLU A 395 -3.53 11.43 12.77
CA GLU A 395 -3.38 10.23 11.95
C GLU A 395 -3.96 10.50 10.57
N ILE A 396 -3.17 10.23 9.53
CA ILE A 396 -3.48 10.54 8.14
C ILE A 396 -3.39 9.24 7.36
N SER A 397 -4.53 8.63 7.07
CA SER A 397 -4.62 7.46 6.20
C SER A 397 -4.68 7.92 4.75
N THR A 398 -3.84 7.32 3.92
CA THR A 398 -3.85 7.52 2.48
C THR A 398 -4.49 6.32 1.81
N GLY A 399 -5.41 6.57 0.88
CA GLY A 399 -6.06 5.52 0.08
C GLY A 399 -5.06 4.79 -0.81
N SER A 400 -5.47 3.63 -1.30
CA SER A 400 -4.61 2.77 -2.13
C SER A 400 -4.46 3.28 -3.56
N LEU A 401 -3.39 2.83 -4.23
CA LEU A 401 -3.25 2.99 -5.68
C LEU A 401 -3.93 1.86 -6.45
N ILE A 402 -4.12 0.69 -5.84
CA ILE A 402 -4.80 -0.43 -6.50
C ILE A 402 -6.31 -0.24 -6.58
N ASP A 403 -6.95 0.30 -5.56
CA ASP A 403 -8.40 0.48 -5.55
C ASP A 403 -8.83 1.92 -5.86
N TRP A 404 -10.12 2.12 -6.11
CA TRP A 404 -10.71 3.45 -6.24
C TRP A 404 -10.52 4.28 -4.96
N PRO A 405 -10.12 5.57 -5.03
CA PRO A 405 -9.97 6.40 -6.24
C PRO A 405 -8.60 6.36 -6.90
N SER A 406 -7.65 5.52 -6.48
CA SER A 406 -6.30 5.43 -7.04
C SER A 406 -5.58 6.77 -7.05
N GLN A 407 -5.35 7.33 -5.88
CA GLN A 407 -4.77 8.67 -5.69
C GLN A 407 -3.58 8.65 -4.75
N THR A 408 -2.57 9.45 -5.05
CA THR A 408 -1.49 9.79 -4.12
C THR A 408 -1.89 11.00 -3.27
N ARG A 409 -1.12 11.27 -2.22
CA ARG A 409 -1.36 12.42 -1.34
C ARG A 409 -0.10 13.26 -1.20
N SER A 410 -0.19 14.55 -1.53
CA SER A 410 0.80 15.54 -1.10
C SER A 410 0.55 15.92 0.36
N VAL A 411 1.59 15.92 1.19
CA VAL A 411 1.52 16.29 2.62
C VAL A 411 2.61 17.32 2.91
N GLU A 412 2.22 18.54 3.26
CA GLU A 412 3.14 19.63 3.53
C GLU A 412 2.97 20.12 4.96
N PHE A 413 4.07 20.24 5.70
CA PHE A 413 4.13 20.74 7.08
C PHE A 413 4.58 22.19 7.06
N ILE A 414 3.75 23.09 7.59
CA ILE A 414 3.96 24.53 7.55
C ILE A 414 3.93 25.08 8.98
N ARG A 415 4.95 25.84 9.36
CA ARG A 415 5.00 26.57 10.64
C ARG A 415 4.65 28.02 10.41
N HIS A 416 3.65 28.51 11.14
CA HIS A 416 3.22 29.90 11.13
C HIS A 416 3.85 30.73 12.25
N ALA A 417 3.73 32.05 12.14
CA ALA A 417 4.09 32.95 13.23
C ALA A 417 3.34 32.58 14.52
N GLY A 418 4.04 32.60 15.66
CA GLY A 418 3.49 32.13 16.93
C GLY A 418 3.61 30.61 17.18
N GLY A 419 4.26 29.86 16.28
CA GLY A 419 4.60 28.45 16.46
C GLY A 419 3.52 27.45 16.06
N GLN A 420 2.36 27.93 15.62
CA GLN A 420 1.27 27.07 15.16
C GLN A 420 1.71 26.22 13.95
N LEU A 421 1.37 24.94 13.99
CA LEU A 421 1.61 24.00 12.90
C LEU A 421 0.34 23.79 12.06
N GLU A 422 0.53 23.80 10.76
CA GLU A 422 -0.46 23.42 9.76
C GLU A 422 0.09 22.27 8.90
N ILE A 423 -0.75 21.26 8.66
CA ILE A 423 -0.46 20.18 7.72
C ILE A 423 -1.46 20.30 6.57
N VAL A 424 -0.97 20.54 5.36
CA VAL A 424 -1.79 20.63 4.15
C VAL A 424 -1.72 19.32 3.41
N CYS A 425 -2.87 18.66 3.24
CA CYS A 425 -3.01 17.41 2.51
C CYS A 425 -3.77 17.66 1.21
N THR A 426 -3.22 17.26 0.07
CA THR A 426 -3.85 17.40 -1.24
C THR A 426 -3.80 16.06 -1.98
N LEU A 427 -4.94 15.57 -2.46
CA LEU A 427 -5.03 14.36 -3.28
C LEU A 427 -4.62 14.67 -4.72
N LEU A 428 -3.91 13.73 -5.35
CA LEU A 428 -3.36 13.86 -6.69
C LEU A 428 -3.67 12.62 -7.53
N ASP A 429 -4.18 12.86 -8.73
CA ASP A 429 -4.44 11.83 -9.74
C ASP A 429 -3.19 11.57 -10.60
N HIS A 430 -3.13 10.44 -11.29
CA HIS A 430 -2.01 10.10 -12.18
C HIS A 430 -2.03 10.84 -13.53
N GLU A 431 -3.12 11.52 -13.89
CA GLU A 431 -3.27 12.27 -15.15
C GLU A 431 -2.97 11.46 -16.43
N ALA A 432 -3.14 10.14 -16.38
CA ALA A 432 -2.89 9.29 -17.54
C ALA A 432 -3.88 9.57 -18.68
N PRO A 433 -3.44 9.55 -19.95
CA PRO A 433 -4.32 9.79 -21.08
C PRO A 433 -5.48 8.81 -21.18
N THR A 434 -6.65 9.32 -21.58
CA THR A 434 -7.81 8.48 -21.90
C THR A 434 -7.42 7.39 -22.91
N GLY A 435 -7.83 6.15 -22.65
CA GLY A 435 -7.51 4.99 -23.48
C GLY A 435 -6.17 4.31 -23.15
N SER A 436 -5.37 4.87 -22.23
CA SER A 436 -4.20 4.17 -21.67
C SER A 436 -4.63 3.05 -20.71
N LEU A 437 -3.72 2.10 -20.43
CA LEU A 437 -3.98 1.02 -19.47
C LEU A 437 -4.15 1.55 -18.03
N ALA A 438 -3.43 2.61 -17.66
CA ALA A 438 -3.61 3.26 -16.36
C ALA A 438 -4.99 3.95 -16.23
N HIS A 439 -5.47 4.61 -17.30
CA HIS A 439 -6.81 5.17 -17.29
C HIS A 439 -7.88 4.07 -17.24
N LEU A 440 -7.68 2.97 -17.96
CA LEU A 440 -8.55 1.80 -17.89
C LEU A 440 -8.59 1.21 -16.47
N HIS A 441 -7.43 1.10 -15.78
CA HIS A 441 -7.37 0.67 -14.39
C HIS A 441 -8.29 1.52 -13.51
N HIS A 442 -8.15 2.85 -13.57
CA HIS A 442 -8.94 3.78 -12.79
C HIS A 442 -10.47 3.61 -13.05
N ASP A 443 -10.87 3.48 -14.32
CA ASP A 443 -12.28 3.27 -14.68
C ASP A 443 -12.82 1.95 -14.16
N LEU A 444 -12.04 0.87 -14.24
CA LEU A 444 -12.43 -0.45 -13.77
C LEU A 444 -12.45 -0.53 -12.25
N ALA A 445 -11.51 0.11 -11.55
CA ALA A 445 -11.49 0.24 -10.10
C ALA A 445 -12.75 0.96 -9.59
N ARG A 446 -13.17 2.01 -10.29
CA ARG A 446 -14.43 2.72 -9.98
C ARG A 446 -15.65 1.82 -10.16
N ARG A 447 -15.70 1.01 -11.22
CA ARG A 447 -16.80 0.07 -11.47
C ARG A 447 -16.85 -1.02 -10.40
N PHE A 448 -15.70 -1.56 -10.02
CA PHE A 448 -15.57 -2.55 -8.96
C PHE A 448 -16.06 -1.99 -7.60
N ALA A 449 -15.67 -0.77 -7.26
CA ALA A 449 -16.11 -0.10 -6.05
C ALA A 449 -17.64 0.15 -6.03
N GLY A 450 -18.28 0.33 -7.18
CA GLY A 450 -19.74 0.45 -7.32
C GLY A 450 -20.36 1.44 -6.33
N THR A 451 -21.23 0.98 -5.44
CA THR A 451 -21.84 1.80 -4.39
C THR A 451 -20.90 2.20 -3.26
N GLU A 452 -19.74 1.53 -3.14
CA GLU A 452 -18.72 1.83 -2.12
C GLU A 452 -17.78 3.00 -2.50
N CYS A 453 -17.89 3.53 -3.74
CA CYS A 453 -17.03 4.62 -4.23
C CYS A 453 -16.91 5.78 -3.23
N ALA A 454 -18.05 6.23 -2.68
CA ALA A 454 -18.05 7.35 -1.72
C ALA A 454 -17.31 7.00 -0.43
N ARG A 455 -17.43 5.76 0.05
CA ARG A 455 -16.72 5.28 1.24
C ARG A 455 -15.21 5.21 1.00
N MET A 456 -14.79 4.68 -0.14
CA MET A 456 -13.35 4.51 -0.46
C MET A 456 -12.65 5.86 -0.68
N GLN A 457 -13.35 6.86 -1.19
CA GLN A 457 -12.82 8.24 -1.24
C GLN A 457 -12.65 8.88 0.14
N GLY A 458 -13.29 8.34 1.17
CA GLY A 458 -13.39 8.97 2.47
C GLY A 458 -14.39 10.12 2.49
N GLN A 459 -14.49 10.78 3.64
CA GLN A 459 -15.32 11.98 3.74
C GLN A 459 -14.67 13.14 2.97
N PRO A 460 -15.42 14.09 2.41
CA PRO A 460 -14.83 15.29 1.78
C PRO A 460 -13.83 16.03 2.69
N SER A 461 -14.10 16.01 4.01
CA SER A 461 -13.21 16.57 5.03
C SER A 461 -11.94 15.75 5.30
N ASP A 462 -11.73 14.63 4.63
CA ASP A 462 -10.59 13.72 4.78
C ASP A 462 -9.72 13.67 3.51
N GLY A 463 -10.20 14.23 2.40
CA GLY A 463 -9.49 14.33 1.15
C GLY A 463 -8.50 15.48 1.14
N ASN A 464 -8.91 16.63 0.58
CA ASN A 464 -8.12 17.86 0.57
C ASN A 464 -8.36 18.64 1.85
N VAL A 465 -7.38 18.69 2.75
CA VAL A 465 -7.57 19.22 4.10
C VAL A 465 -6.39 20.08 4.57
N ARG A 466 -6.70 21.01 5.45
CA ARG A 466 -5.75 21.78 6.26
C ARG A 466 -5.95 21.40 7.72
N LEU A 467 -5.00 20.69 8.29
CA LEU A 467 -5.03 20.18 9.66
C LEU A 467 -4.27 21.15 10.56
N LEU A 468 -4.94 21.71 11.54
CA LEU A 468 -4.35 22.70 12.42
C LEU A 468 -4.02 22.07 13.78
N ARG A 469 -2.81 22.38 14.29
CA ARG A 469 -2.35 22.01 15.63
C ARG A 469 -1.78 23.25 16.33
N ARG A 470 -2.17 23.41 17.58
CA ARG A 470 -1.68 24.50 18.44
C ARG A 470 -0.24 24.26 18.90
#